data_02880f232952612429cd355a17123629
#
_entry.id   02880f232952612429cd355a17123629
#
_cell.length_a   1.000
_cell.length_b   1.000
_cell.length_c   1.000
_cell.angle_alpha   90.00
_cell.angle_beta   90.00
_cell.angle_gamma   90.00
#
_symmetry.space_group_name_H-M   'P 1'
#
loop_
_entity.id
_entity.type
_entity.pdbx_description
1 polymer ?
#
loop_
_entity_poly.entity_id
_entity_poly.type
_entity_poly.pdbx_seq_one_letter_code
_entity_poly.pdbx_strand_id
1 'polypeptide(L)'
;MSLFRTGMVMTTPGIMRIMSASREAADAIQKCLERHCSGDWGDMCDDDKQLNQDSLDEEREKGYTCENLFSMYETDYGCIYIITECDRSATTILLPEEY
;
A
#
# COMPACT_ATOMS: atom_id res chain seq x y z
N MET A 1 4.01 10.32 -9.25
CA MET A 1 3.40 11.28 -8.32
C MET A 1 2.31 10.58 -7.53
N SER A 2 2.27 10.80 -6.23
CA SER A 2 1.30 10.14 -5.36
C SER A 2 -0.04 10.88 -5.36
N LEU A 3 -1.16 10.13 -5.33
CA LEU A 3 -2.52 10.71 -5.25
C LEU A 3 -2.86 11.16 -3.84
N PHE A 4 -2.04 10.80 -2.85
CA PHE A 4 -2.29 11.08 -1.43
C PHE A 4 -0.96 11.13 -0.71
N ARG A 5 -0.98 11.61 0.52
CA ARG A 5 0.22 11.65 1.37
C ARG A 5 0.44 10.27 1.96
N THR A 6 1.65 9.75 1.85
CA THR A 6 2.00 8.44 2.41
C THR A 6 2.42 8.53 3.88
N GLY A 7 2.84 9.71 4.33
CA GLY A 7 3.49 9.84 5.62
C GLY A 7 4.79 9.06 5.66
N MET A 8 5.14 8.55 6.83
CA MET A 8 6.34 7.73 7.00
C MET A 8 6.12 6.36 6.37
N VAL A 9 7.00 5.97 5.45
CA VAL A 9 6.94 4.64 4.82
C VAL A 9 7.74 3.67 5.65
N MET A 10 7.11 2.58 6.07
CA MET A 10 7.71 1.56 6.94
C MET A 10 7.59 0.19 6.30
N THR A 11 8.56 -0.67 6.61
CA THR A 11 8.56 -2.07 6.17
C THR A 11 8.69 -2.97 7.38
N THR A 12 8.02 -4.13 7.32
CA THR A 12 8.11 -5.14 8.37
C THR A 12 9.37 -5.99 8.19
N PRO A 13 9.77 -6.77 9.22
CA PRO A 13 10.92 -7.67 9.09
C PRO A 13 10.81 -8.65 7.91
N GLY A 14 9.61 -9.15 7.61
CA GLY A 14 9.39 -10.05 6.48
C GLY A 14 9.69 -9.36 5.15
N ILE A 15 9.24 -8.12 4.99
CA ILE A 15 9.52 -7.32 3.80
C ILE A 15 11.01 -7.01 3.69
N MET A 16 11.64 -6.66 4.82
CA MET A 16 13.07 -6.37 4.83
C MET A 16 13.89 -7.59 4.38
N ARG A 17 13.49 -8.80 4.77
CA ARG A 17 14.15 -10.03 4.33
C ARG A 17 14.04 -10.21 2.81
N ILE A 18 12.86 -9.94 2.25
CA ILE A 18 12.65 -10.02 0.81
C ILE A 18 13.55 -9.02 0.09
N MET A 19 13.54 -7.77 0.53
CA MET A 19 14.33 -6.69 -0.09
C MET A 19 15.83 -6.96 -0.01
N SER A 20 16.27 -7.62 1.04
CA SER A 20 17.69 -7.95 1.25
C SER A 20 18.16 -9.13 0.42
N ALA A 21 17.24 -9.95 -0.12
CA ALA A 21 17.58 -11.17 -0.83
C ALA A 21 18.19 -10.89 -2.20
N SER A 22 17.72 -9.88 -2.90
CA SER A 22 18.24 -9.50 -4.22
C SER A 22 17.76 -8.11 -4.59
N ARG A 23 18.43 -7.50 -5.58
CA ARG A 23 18.02 -6.21 -6.12
C ARG A 23 16.66 -6.30 -6.80
N GLU A 24 16.42 -7.39 -7.52
CA GLU A 24 15.15 -7.62 -8.21
C GLU A 24 14.00 -7.69 -7.22
N ALA A 25 14.21 -8.33 -6.07
CA ALA A 25 13.20 -8.40 -5.02
C ALA A 25 12.92 -7.02 -4.43
N ALA A 26 13.96 -6.23 -4.16
CA ALA A 26 13.81 -4.87 -3.67
C ALA A 26 13.05 -4.01 -4.68
N ASP A 27 13.38 -4.13 -5.96
CA ASP A 27 12.70 -3.38 -7.02
C ASP A 27 11.23 -3.77 -7.13
N ALA A 28 10.89 -5.04 -6.92
CA ALA A 28 9.50 -5.51 -6.94
C ALA A 28 8.69 -4.84 -5.82
N ILE A 29 9.26 -4.74 -4.62
CA ILE A 29 8.59 -4.06 -3.49
C ILE A 29 8.41 -2.57 -3.80
N GLN A 30 9.45 -1.92 -4.32
CA GLN A 30 9.37 -0.50 -4.70
C GLN A 30 8.27 -0.28 -5.75
N LYS A 31 8.15 -1.17 -6.72
CA LYS A 31 7.12 -1.08 -7.74
C LYS A 31 5.72 -1.21 -7.15
N CYS A 32 5.54 -2.09 -6.16
CA CYS A 32 4.26 -2.21 -5.44
C CYS A 32 3.89 -0.88 -4.79
N LEU A 33 4.85 -0.23 -4.13
CA LEU A 33 4.62 1.05 -3.47
C LEU A 33 4.23 2.12 -4.50
N GLU A 34 4.90 2.16 -5.64
CA GLU A 34 4.57 3.11 -6.70
C GLU A 34 3.15 2.90 -7.23
N ARG A 35 2.74 1.64 -7.40
CA ARG A 35 1.39 1.30 -7.82
C ARG A 35 0.37 1.77 -6.80
N HIS A 36 0.62 1.50 -5.53
CA HIS A 36 -0.26 1.92 -4.43
C HIS A 36 -0.44 3.44 -4.45
N CYS A 37 0.64 4.19 -4.58
CA CYS A 37 0.60 5.66 -4.58
C CYS A 37 -0.13 6.23 -5.80
N SER A 38 -0.18 5.49 -6.90
CA SER A 38 -0.84 5.93 -8.13
C SER A 38 -2.31 5.52 -8.22
N GLY A 39 -2.82 4.83 -7.21
CA GLY A 39 -4.21 4.37 -7.20
C GLY A 39 -4.41 3.03 -7.88
N ASP A 40 -3.35 2.29 -8.14
CA ASP A 40 -3.41 0.92 -8.65
C ASP A 40 -3.39 -0.02 -7.44
N TRP A 41 -4.57 -0.41 -6.98
CA TRP A 41 -4.73 -1.16 -5.74
C TRP A 41 -4.38 -2.65 -5.86
N GLY A 42 -3.95 -3.08 -7.03
CA GLY A 42 -3.44 -4.43 -7.23
C GLY A 42 -4.52 -5.47 -7.47
N ASP A 43 -4.39 -6.61 -6.80
CA ASP A 43 -5.18 -7.81 -7.06
C ASP A 43 -6.38 -7.96 -6.11
N MET A 44 -6.88 -6.85 -5.61
CA MET A 44 -8.05 -6.83 -4.73
C MET A 44 -9.34 -6.91 -5.55
N CYS A 45 -10.44 -7.33 -4.92
CA CYS A 45 -11.74 -7.32 -5.57
C CYS A 45 -12.23 -5.89 -5.78
N ASP A 46 -13.19 -5.72 -6.69
CA ASP A 46 -13.68 -4.40 -7.07
C ASP A 46 -14.31 -3.65 -5.90
N ASP A 47 -15.01 -4.36 -5.01
CA ASP A 47 -15.64 -3.74 -3.83
C ASP A 47 -14.60 -3.13 -2.91
N ASP A 48 -13.48 -3.83 -2.68
CA ASP A 48 -12.40 -3.33 -1.85
C ASP A 48 -11.67 -2.17 -2.51
N LYS A 49 -11.50 -2.23 -3.84
CA LYS A 49 -10.92 -1.11 -4.59
C LYS A 49 -11.81 0.13 -4.49
N GLN A 50 -13.13 -0.06 -4.51
CA GLN A 50 -14.07 1.05 -4.38
C GLN A 50 -13.98 1.70 -3.00
N LEU A 51 -13.76 0.91 -1.94
CA LEU A 51 -13.57 1.47 -0.59
C LEU A 51 -12.36 2.41 -0.56
N ASN A 52 -11.27 2.06 -1.24
CA ASN A 52 -10.11 2.94 -1.33
C ASN A 52 -10.47 4.23 -2.07
N GLN A 53 -11.19 4.13 -3.17
CA GLN A 53 -11.59 5.30 -3.93
C GLN A 53 -12.51 6.20 -3.12
N ASP A 54 -13.45 5.59 -2.36
CA ASP A 54 -14.34 6.34 -1.48
C ASP A 54 -13.55 7.09 -0.40
N SER A 55 -12.50 6.46 0.12
CA SER A 55 -11.62 7.10 1.10
C SER A 55 -10.93 8.34 0.52
N LEU A 56 -10.41 8.23 -0.69
CA LEU A 56 -9.77 9.36 -1.37
C LEU A 56 -10.78 10.47 -1.67
N ASP A 57 -11.98 10.12 -2.09
CA ASP A 57 -13.03 11.08 -2.41
C ASP A 57 -13.48 11.81 -1.14
N GLU A 58 -13.65 11.08 -0.03
CA GLU A 58 -14.02 11.67 1.25
C GLU A 58 -12.96 12.66 1.72
N GLU A 59 -11.70 12.27 1.64
CA GLU A 59 -10.59 13.13 2.04
C GLU A 59 -10.56 14.41 1.20
N ARG A 60 -10.81 14.29 -0.11
CA ARG A 60 -10.84 15.44 -1.02
C ARG A 60 -11.97 16.38 -0.69
N GLU A 61 -13.15 15.85 -0.35
CA GLU A 61 -14.33 16.66 -0.02
C GLU A 61 -14.24 17.31 1.35
N LYS A 62 -13.83 16.54 2.37
CA LYS A 62 -13.92 16.95 3.76
C LYS A 62 -12.58 17.40 4.37
N GLY A 63 -11.46 17.07 3.69
CA GLY A 63 -10.13 17.31 4.23
C GLY A 63 -9.65 16.22 5.18
N TYR A 64 -10.47 15.20 5.43
CA TYR A 64 -10.12 14.05 6.27
C TYR A 64 -10.95 12.84 5.88
N THR A 65 -10.53 11.66 6.34
CA THR A 65 -11.28 10.42 6.18
C THR A 65 -10.98 9.50 7.37
N CYS A 66 -11.93 8.61 7.67
CA CYS A 66 -11.74 7.58 8.71
C CYS A 66 -11.30 6.24 8.12
N GLU A 67 -11.14 6.16 6.81
CA GLU A 67 -10.84 4.91 6.12
C GLU A 67 -9.36 4.84 5.73
N ASN A 68 -8.71 3.71 6.08
CA ASN A 68 -7.37 3.41 5.61
C ASN A 68 -7.40 3.06 4.13
N LEU A 69 -6.25 3.19 3.46
CA LEU A 69 -6.08 2.68 2.09
C LEU A 69 -5.37 1.33 2.18
N PHE A 70 -5.82 0.36 1.41
CA PHE A 70 -5.28 -1.01 1.46
C PHE A 70 -5.07 -1.52 0.04
N SER A 71 -3.86 -2.03 -0.23
CA SER A 71 -3.53 -2.66 -1.52
C SER A 71 -2.97 -4.05 -1.30
N MET A 72 -3.14 -4.92 -2.29
CA MET A 72 -2.61 -6.27 -2.28
C MET A 72 -2.03 -6.58 -3.65
N TYR A 73 -0.80 -7.09 -3.68
CA TYR A 73 -0.11 -7.40 -4.93
C TYR A 73 0.45 -8.81 -4.88
N GLU A 74 0.10 -9.63 -5.88
CA GLU A 74 0.71 -10.94 -6.06
C GLU A 74 2.00 -10.74 -6.82
N THR A 75 3.13 -11.14 -6.23
CA THR A 75 4.45 -10.99 -6.85
C THR A 75 5.17 -12.34 -6.90
N ASP A 76 6.28 -12.40 -7.61
CA ASP A 76 7.13 -13.59 -7.63
C ASP A 76 7.72 -13.90 -6.25
N TYR A 77 7.67 -12.96 -5.33
CA TYR A 77 8.23 -13.08 -3.98
C TYR A 77 7.13 -13.28 -2.93
N GLY A 78 5.90 -13.49 -3.37
CA GLY A 78 4.76 -13.69 -2.51
C GLY A 78 3.76 -12.55 -2.57
N CYS A 79 2.73 -12.64 -1.74
CA CYS A 79 1.70 -11.62 -1.65
C CYS A 79 2.18 -10.48 -0.76
N ILE A 80 2.03 -9.24 -1.24
CA ILE A 80 2.48 -8.04 -0.54
C ILE A 80 1.26 -7.17 -0.21
N TYR A 81 1.13 -6.78 1.05
CA TYR A 81 0.11 -5.82 1.50
C TYR A 81 0.74 -4.45 1.70
N ILE A 82 0.00 -3.40 1.35
CA ILE A 82 0.39 -2.02 1.65
C ILE A 82 -0.82 -1.31 2.26
N ILE A 83 -0.63 -0.73 3.43
CA ILE A 83 -1.69 -0.04 4.17
C ILE A 83 -1.25 1.39 4.45
N THR A 84 -2.07 2.37 4.07
CA THR A 84 -1.87 3.77 4.45
C THR A 84 -2.93 4.14 5.50
N GLU A 85 -2.48 4.66 6.63
CA GLU A 85 -3.36 5.07 7.73
C GLU A 85 -4.33 6.18 7.29
N CYS A 86 -5.51 6.21 7.88
CA CYS A 86 -6.54 7.15 7.47
C CYS A 86 -6.13 8.62 7.64
N ASP A 87 -5.28 8.92 8.61
CA ASP A 87 -4.75 10.27 8.81
C ASP A 87 -3.53 10.55 7.92
N ARG A 88 -3.14 9.58 7.08
CA ARG A 88 -1.99 9.67 6.18
C ARG A 88 -0.67 9.90 6.91
N SER A 89 -0.59 9.45 8.16
CA SER A 89 0.64 9.59 8.96
C SER A 89 1.70 8.56 8.61
N ALA A 90 1.28 7.39 8.11
CA ALA A 90 2.20 6.29 7.81
C ALA A 90 1.65 5.37 6.74
N THR A 91 2.56 4.77 5.98
CA THR A 91 2.26 3.71 5.02
C THR A 91 3.16 2.53 5.36
N THR A 92 2.57 1.37 5.58
CA THR A 92 3.30 0.16 5.97
C THR A 92 3.23 -0.88 4.87
N ILE A 93 4.37 -1.43 4.50
CA ILE A 93 4.48 -2.57 3.57
C ILE A 93 4.72 -3.81 4.43
N LEU A 94 3.87 -4.82 4.28
CA LEU A 94 3.91 -6.00 5.13
C LEU A 94 3.47 -7.25 4.38
N LEU A 95 3.78 -8.41 4.97
CA LEU A 95 3.28 -9.69 4.46
C LEU A 95 1.93 -9.99 5.10
N PRO A 96 1.07 -10.81 4.44
CA PRO A 96 -0.23 -11.17 5.00
C PRO A 96 -0.17 -11.75 6.42
N GLU A 97 0.85 -12.57 6.71
CA GLU A 97 1.00 -13.18 8.04
C GLU A 97 1.46 -12.17 9.11
N GLU A 98 1.84 -10.99 8.70
CA GLU A 98 2.25 -9.91 9.62
C GLU A 98 1.12 -8.91 9.87
N TYR A 99 -0.01 -9.13 9.24
CA TYR A 99 -1.14 -8.22 9.34
C TYR A 99 -1.86 -8.33 10.68
#